data_1c6ccd871db520863e4418b8412d0299
#
_entry.id   1c6ccd871db520863e4418b8412d0299
#
_cell.length_a   1.000
_cell.length_b   1.000
_cell.length_c   1.000
_cell.angle_alpha   90.00
_cell.angle_beta   90.00
_cell.angle_gamma   90.00
#
_symmetry.space_group_name_H-M   'P 1'
#
loop_
_entity.id
_entity.type
_entity.pdbx_description
1 polymer ?
#
loop_
_entity_poly.entity_id
_entity_poly.type
_entity_poly.pdbx_seq_one_letter_code
_entity_poly.pdbx_strand_id
1 'polypeptide(L)'
;RRQRQMCIRDSINSESIYSIRDKFMITNVLSGSYIFNNKINLSYKLRHYWSGIKNKSFHLLNNNGYFESISYEENKDINYLTWTSNISLDWIFAPGSEISLVWKNELGDNENIFERNIIKNLSNTFDFDPFNSISIKLVYYLDYKTIINND
;
A
#
# COMPACT_ATOMS: atom_id res chain seq x y z
N ARG A 1 6.62 6.92 12.88
CA ARG A 1 7.90 7.64 12.85
C ARG A 1 7.69 9.05 12.32
N ARG A 2 8.18 10.05 13.05
CA ARG A 2 8.15 11.46 12.63
C ARG A 2 9.55 11.89 12.20
N GLN A 3 9.68 12.44 11.02
CA GLN A 3 10.96 12.89 10.48
C GLN A 3 10.80 14.29 9.90
N ARG A 4 11.68 15.21 10.28
CA ARG A 4 11.82 16.50 9.61
C ARG A 4 12.70 16.31 8.38
N GLN A 5 12.26 16.81 7.27
CA GLN A 5 12.98 16.69 6.01
C GLN A 5 12.86 18.01 5.24
N MET A 6 13.99 18.49 4.72
CA MET A 6 14.03 19.59 3.77
C MET A 6 14.10 18.99 2.37
N CYS A 7 13.24 19.39 1.46
CA CYS A 7 13.19 18.87 0.10
C CYS A 7 13.02 20.00 -0.89
N ILE A 8 13.67 19.87 -2.04
CA ILE A 8 13.36 20.66 -3.25
C ILE A 8 11.98 20.22 -3.71
N ARG A 9 11.09 21.17 -3.90
CA ARG A 9 9.73 20.86 -4.24
C ARG A 9 9.30 21.35 -5.61
N ASP A 10 9.72 22.56 -5.98
CA ASP A 10 9.31 23.21 -7.22
C ASP A 10 10.38 24.16 -7.70
N SER A 11 10.34 24.53 -8.97
CA SER A 11 11.11 25.63 -9.53
C SER A 11 10.14 26.65 -10.12
N ILE A 12 10.15 27.86 -9.57
CA ILE A 12 9.43 29.00 -10.12
C ILE A 12 10.46 29.94 -10.71
N ASN A 13 10.32 30.30 -11.99
CA ASN A 13 11.25 31.19 -12.70
C ASN A 13 12.73 30.80 -12.58
N SER A 14 13.05 29.50 -12.66
CA SER A 14 14.40 28.94 -12.48
C SER A 14 14.97 29.01 -11.05
N GLU A 15 14.18 29.39 -10.07
CA GLU A 15 14.56 29.41 -8.65
C GLU A 15 14.04 28.16 -7.92
N SER A 16 14.87 27.56 -7.06
CA SER A 16 14.52 26.34 -6.35
C SER A 16 13.84 26.65 -5.02
N ILE A 17 12.62 26.15 -4.86
CA ILE A 17 11.84 26.29 -3.62
C ILE A 17 12.06 25.06 -2.75
N TYR A 18 12.41 25.31 -1.50
CA TYR A 18 12.60 24.31 -0.45
C TYR A 18 11.48 24.39 0.57
N SER A 19 10.97 23.24 1.01
CA SER A 19 10.02 23.20 2.12
C SER A 19 10.59 22.46 3.32
N ILE A 20 10.36 23.01 4.51
CA ILE A 20 10.54 22.30 5.76
C ILE A 20 9.23 21.59 6.06
N ARG A 21 9.27 20.26 6.17
CA ARG A 21 8.07 19.43 6.33
C ARG A 21 8.20 18.40 7.44
N ASP A 22 7.09 18.12 8.09
CA ASP A 22 6.95 16.95 8.96
C ASP A 22 6.41 15.79 8.12
N LYS A 23 7.09 14.66 8.16
CA LYS A 23 6.62 13.40 7.59
C LYS A 23 6.17 12.49 8.72
N PHE A 24 4.99 11.94 8.55
CA PHE A 24 4.41 10.96 9.44
C PHE A 24 4.06 9.69 8.65
N MET A 25 4.32 8.52 9.20
CA MET A 25 4.04 7.26 8.53
C MET A 25 3.63 6.20 9.56
N ILE A 26 2.53 5.54 9.27
CA ILE A 26 2.06 4.35 10.02
C ILE A 26 1.84 3.22 9.03
N THR A 27 2.29 2.04 9.42
CA THR A 27 1.99 0.79 8.72
C THR A 27 1.48 -0.21 9.73
N ASN A 28 0.25 -0.69 9.53
CA ASN A 28 -0.34 -1.77 10.31
C ASN A 28 -0.45 -2.99 9.42
N VAL A 29 -0.02 -4.15 9.91
CA VAL A 29 -0.12 -5.42 9.20
C VAL A 29 -0.75 -6.44 10.12
N LEU A 30 -1.83 -7.06 9.66
CA LEU A 30 -2.47 -8.20 10.29
C LEU A 30 -2.38 -9.39 9.33
N SER A 31 -1.79 -10.48 9.77
CA SER A 31 -1.69 -11.70 8.96
C SER A 31 -1.91 -12.94 9.81
N GLY A 32 -2.45 -13.97 9.19
CA GLY A 32 -2.66 -15.25 9.84
C GLY A 32 -2.98 -16.33 8.82
N SER A 33 -3.03 -17.55 9.32
CA SER A 33 -3.47 -18.71 8.54
C SER A 33 -4.36 -19.60 9.39
N TYR A 34 -5.30 -20.25 8.74
CA TYR A 34 -6.19 -21.22 9.34
C TYR A 34 -6.19 -22.52 8.54
N ILE A 35 -5.79 -23.60 9.18
CA ILE A 35 -5.73 -24.93 8.59
C ILE A 35 -7.03 -25.67 8.95
N PHE A 36 -7.93 -25.83 7.97
CA PHE A 36 -9.18 -26.56 8.15
C PHE A 36 -8.93 -28.06 8.34
N ASN A 37 -7.99 -28.59 7.58
CA ASN A 37 -7.51 -29.97 7.65
C ASN A 37 -6.17 -30.09 6.90
N ASN A 38 -5.62 -31.30 6.78
CA ASN A 38 -4.36 -31.55 6.07
C ASN A 38 -4.37 -31.26 4.56
N LYS A 39 -5.52 -30.86 3.99
CA LYS A 39 -5.70 -30.60 2.56
C LYS A 39 -6.12 -29.15 2.27
N ILE A 40 -6.68 -28.43 3.23
CA ILE A 40 -7.24 -27.10 3.02
C ILE A 40 -6.62 -26.12 4.00
N ASN A 41 -5.98 -25.09 3.46
CA ASN A 41 -5.38 -23.99 4.20
C ASN A 41 -5.92 -22.65 3.67
N LEU A 42 -6.30 -21.77 4.58
CA LEU A 42 -6.66 -20.37 4.30
C LEU A 42 -5.61 -19.47 4.91
N SER A 43 -5.03 -18.57 4.15
CA SER A 43 -4.15 -17.54 4.67
C SER A 43 -4.65 -16.15 4.30
N TYR A 44 -4.38 -15.19 5.17
CA TYR A 44 -4.76 -13.80 4.93
C TYR A 44 -3.65 -12.85 5.38
N LYS A 45 -3.53 -11.72 4.67
CA LYS A 45 -2.65 -10.62 5.02
C LYS A 45 -3.35 -9.31 4.68
N LEU A 46 -3.68 -8.54 5.70
CA LEU A 46 -4.29 -7.22 5.63
C LEU A 46 -3.22 -6.19 5.98
N ARG A 47 -3.11 -5.14 5.19
CA ARG A 47 -2.15 -4.07 5.42
C ARG A 47 -2.83 -2.73 5.24
N HIS A 48 -2.75 -1.90 6.26
CA HIS A 48 -3.09 -0.48 6.21
C HIS A 48 -1.81 0.34 6.23
N TYR A 49 -1.66 1.21 5.25
CA TYR A 49 -0.53 2.13 5.15
C TYR A 49 -1.05 3.56 5.07
N TRP A 50 -0.52 4.41 5.90
CA TRP A 50 -0.79 5.84 5.93
C TRP A 50 0.52 6.61 5.98
N SER A 51 0.69 7.57 5.05
CA SER A 51 1.82 8.48 5.00
C SER A 51 1.34 9.90 4.82
N GLY A 52 1.51 10.73 5.85
CA GLY A 52 1.16 12.14 5.83
C GLY A 52 2.40 13.03 5.75
N ILE A 53 2.33 14.07 4.94
CA ILE A 53 3.35 15.10 4.82
C ILE A 53 2.68 16.44 5.05
N LYS A 54 3.12 17.16 6.09
CA LYS A 54 2.67 18.51 6.40
C LYS A 54 3.81 19.50 6.19
N ASN A 55 3.63 20.46 5.28
CA ASN A 55 4.58 21.52 5.05
C ASN A 55 4.43 22.60 6.13
N LYS A 56 5.55 23.08 6.68
CA LYS A 56 5.59 24.10 7.73
C LYS A 56 5.98 25.47 7.22
N SER A 57 6.99 25.51 6.38
CA SER A 57 7.51 26.73 5.82
C SER A 57 8.15 26.47 4.47
N PHE A 58 8.13 27.49 3.62
CA PHE A 58 8.76 27.47 2.31
C PHE A 58 9.90 28.47 2.29
N HIS A 59 10.97 28.11 1.62
CA HIS A 59 12.18 28.92 1.50
C HIS A 59 12.68 28.91 0.07
N LEU A 60 13.09 30.06 -0.40
CA LEU A 60 13.78 30.24 -1.67
C LEU A 60 15.29 30.23 -1.42
N LEU A 61 16.03 29.55 -2.28
CA LEU A 61 17.49 29.64 -2.28
C LEU A 61 17.89 30.79 -3.21
N ASN A 62 18.44 31.88 -2.63
CA ASN A 62 18.92 33.00 -3.41
C ASN A 62 20.31 32.70 -4.02
N ASN A 63 20.74 33.51 -4.98
CA ASN A 63 22.02 33.36 -5.69
C ASN A 63 23.25 33.47 -4.76
N ASN A 64 23.11 34.00 -3.56
CA ASN A 64 24.16 34.09 -2.54
C ASN A 64 24.24 32.86 -1.63
N GLY A 65 23.41 31.85 -1.88
CA GLY A 65 23.38 30.60 -1.10
C GLY A 65 22.61 30.68 0.23
N TYR A 66 21.82 31.72 0.46
CA TYR A 66 21.00 31.88 1.66
C TYR A 66 19.55 31.51 1.41
N PHE A 67 18.89 30.96 2.42
CA PHE A 67 17.47 30.66 2.41
C PHE A 67 16.67 31.87 2.85
N GLU A 68 15.75 32.31 2.01
CA GLU A 68 14.81 33.36 2.27
C GLU A 68 13.40 32.78 2.46
N SER A 69 12.72 33.15 3.56
CA SER A 69 11.37 32.68 3.82
C SER A 69 10.38 33.30 2.88
N ILE A 70 9.58 32.51 2.19
CA ILE A 70 8.55 32.99 1.28
C ILE A 70 7.17 32.52 1.76
N SER A 71 6.15 33.37 1.49
CA SER A 71 4.76 32.98 1.62
C SER A 71 4.34 32.22 0.37
N TYR A 72 3.92 30.96 0.54
CA TYR A 72 3.46 30.12 -0.55
C TYR A 72 2.00 29.73 -0.29
N GLU A 73 1.10 30.19 -1.15
CA GLU A 73 -0.35 30.09 -0.92
C GLU A 73 -0.95 28.72 -1.24
N GLU A 74 -0.28 27.91 -2.06
CA GLU A 74 -0.81 26.61 -2.42
C GLU A 74 -0.64 25.58 -1.28
N ASN A 75 -1.74 24.92 -0.94
CA ASN A 75 -1.68 23.77 -0.05
C ASN A 75 -1.03 22.60 -0.78
N LYS A 76 0.17 22.26 -0.33
CA LYS A 76 0.98 21.13 -0.85
C LYS A 76 1.11 20.01 0.18
N ASP A 77 0.25 19.93 1.16
CA ASP A 77 0.19 18.81 2.08
C ASP A 77 -0.22 17.53 1.30
N ILE A 78 0.24 16.40 1.77
CA ILE A 78 -0.05 15.11 1.14
C ILE A 78 -0.51 14.16 2.24
N ASN A 79 -1.61 13.48 1.99
CA ASN A 79 -2.13 12.42 2.81
C ASN A 79 -2.34 11.19 1.92
N TYR A 80 -1.40 10.25 1.95
CA TYR A 80 -1.47 9.02 1.17
C TYR A 80 -2.00 7.89 2.04
N LEU A 81 -3.11 7.31 1.62
CA LEU A 81 -3.83 6.24 2.30
C LEU A 81 -3.87 5.01 1.40
N THR A 82 -3.56 3.84 1.95
CA THR A 82 -3.69 2.58 1.21
C THR A 82 -4.10 1.45 2.13
N TRP A 83 -5.05 0.66 1.66
CA TRP A 83 -5.42 -0.61 2.23
C TRP A 83 -5.20 -1.73 1.23
N THR A 84 -4.54 -2.81 1.63
CA THR A 84 -4.38 -4.01 0.81
C THR A 84 -4.83 -5.24 1.57
N SER A 85 -5.66 -6.06 0.92
CA SER A 85 -6.11 -7.37 1.41
C SER A 85 -5.61 -8.44 0.47
N ASN A 86 -4.90 -9.44 1.00
CA ASN A 86 -4.50 -10.63 0.27
C ASN A 86 -5.07 -11.83 1.02
N ILE A 87 -5.93 -12.60 0.36
CA ILE A 87 -6.51 -13.82 0.91
C ILE A 87 -6.19 -14.94 -0.06
N SER A 88 -5.61 -16.04 0.43
CA SER A 88 -5.35 -17.24 -0.36
C SER A 88 -5.96 -18.46 0.27
N LEU A 89 -6.58 -19.29 -0.56
CA LEU A 89 -7.10 -20.60 -0.23
C LEU A 89 -6.35 -21.64 -1.05
N ASP A 90 -5.68 -22.55 -0.37
CA ASP A 90 -4.95 -23.65 -0.97
C ASP A 90 -5.66 -24.96 -0.65
N TRP A 91 -5.97 -25.75 -1.68
CA TRP A 91 -6.65 -27.03 -1.57
C TRP A 91 -5.92 -28.12 -2.32
N ILE A 92 -5.43 -29.11 -1.57
CA ILE A 92 -4.85 -30.34 -2.11
C ILE A 92 -6.00 -31.34 -2.33
N PHE A 93 -6.47 -31.48 -3.58
CA PHE A 93 -7.60 -32.34 -3.90
C PHE A 93 -7.19 -33.77 -4.21
N ALA A 94 -5.93 -34.01 -4.65
CA ALA A 94 -5.35 -35.31 -4.85
C ALA A 94 -3.84 -35.31 -4.53
N PRO A 95 -3.18 -36.45 -4.32
CA PRO A 95 -1.74 -36.50 -4.11
C PRO A 95 -0.98 -35.83 -5.25
N GLY A 96 -0.16 -34.81 -4.91
CA GLY A 96 0.58 -33.98 -5.88
C GLY A 96 -0.26 -33.00 -6.70
N SER A 97 -1.57 -32.88 -6.43
CA SER A 97 -2.49 -31.99 -7.16
C SER A 97 -3.13 -30.97 -6.22
N GLU A 98 -3.03 -29.70 -6.57
CA GLU A 98 -3.52 -28.60 -5.75
C GLU A 98 -4.20 -27.50 -6.58
N ILE A 99 -5.14 -26.82 -5.97
CA ILE A 99 -5.73 -25.56 -6.45
C ILE A 99 -5.40 -24.48 -5.44
N SER A 100 -4.82 -23.38 -5.90
CA SER A 100 -4.64 -22.16 -5.12
C SER A 100 -5.52 -21.05 -5.71
N LEU A 101 -6.39 -20.48 -4.88
CA LEU A 101 -7.20 -19.32 -5.19
C LEU A 101 -6.67 -18.12 -4.40
N VAL A 102 -6.31 -17.06 -5.08
CA VAL A 102 -5.81 -15.83 -4.45
C VAL A 102 -6.72 -14.66 -4.83
N TRP A 103 -7.31 -14.03 -3.83
CA TRP A 103 -8.02 -12.77 -3.98
C TRP A 103 -7.18 -11.64 -3.40
N LYS A 104 -6.97 -10.60 -4.18
CA LYS A 104 -6.31 -9.37 -3.78
C LYS A 104 -7.27 -8.21 -3.95
N ASN A 105 -7.36 -7.39 -2.94
CA ASN A 105 -8.08 -6.13 -2.96
C ASN A 105 -7.13 -5.01 -2.55
N GLU A 106 -7.13 -3.92 -3.30
CA GLU A 106 -6.32 -2.73 -3.03
C GLU A 106 -7.21 -1.50 -3.14
N LEU A 107 -7.15 -0.67 -2.11
CA LEU A 107 -7.79 0.65 -2.05
C LEU A 107 -6.71 1.65 -1.70
N GLY A 108 -6.76 2.84 -2.28
CA GLY A 108 -5.89 3.90 -1.85
C GLY A 108 -5.74 5.01 -2.88
N ASP A 109 -5.51 6.20 -2.35
CA ASP A 109 -5.27 7.40 -3.14
C ASP A 109 -4.54 8.46 -2.30
N ASN A 110 -4.24 9.58 -2.94
CA ASN A 110 -3.67 10.76 -2.35
C ASN A 110 -4.75 11.82 -2.09
N GLU A 111 -4.79 12.31 -0.87
CA GLU A 111 -5.57 13.49 -0.50
C GLU A 111 -4.64 14.69 -0.26
N ASN A 112 -5.09 15.89 -0.64
CA ASN A 112 -4.35 17.14 -0.41
C ASN A 112 -4.63 17.75 0.99
N ILE A 113 -5.34 17.02 1.85
CA ILE A 113 -5.69 17.45 3.20
C ILE A 113 -4.99 16.52 4.18
N PHE A 114 -4.06 17.08 4.96
CA PHE A 114 -3.40 16.30 6.01
C PHE A 114 -4.37 16.08 7.18
N GLU A 115 -4.81 14.84 7.36
CA GLU A 115 -5.62 14.41 8.49
C GLU A 115 -4.76 13.61 9.48
N ARG A 116 -4.83 13.93 10.77
CA ARG A 116 -4.03 13.25 11.82
C ARG A 116 -4.78 12.15 12.56
N ASN A 117 -6.08 12.09 12.38
CA ASN A 117 -6.91 11.10 13.06
C ASN A 117 -6.84 9.74 12.33
N ILE A 118 -6.31 8.71 13.02
CA ILE A 118 -6.13 7.35 12.45
C ILE A 118 -7.48 6.74 12.05
N ILE A 119 -8.52 6.90 12.88
CA ILE A 119 -9.83 6.30 12.63
C ILE A 119 -10.48 6.95 11.41
N LYS A 120 -10.39 8.28 11.30
CA LYS A 120 -10.92 9.01 10.14
C LYS A 120 -10.17 8.65 8.86
N ASN A 121 -8.83 8.56 8.90
CA ASN A 121 -8.03 8.11 7.76
C ASN A 121 -8.38 6.68 7.34
N LEU A 122 -8.60 5.78 8.30
CA LEU A 122 -9.03 4.42 8.01
C LEU A 122 -10.41 4.41 7.34
N SER A 123 -11.36 5.22 7.84
CA SER A 123 -12.67 5.37 7.20
C SER A 123 -12.55 5.90 5.78
N ASN A 124 -11.81 7.00 5.58
CA ASN A 124 -11.60 7.60 4.26
C ASN A 124 -10.96 6.62 3.26
N THR A 125 -10.11 5.70 3.75
CA THR A 125 -9.49 4.69 2.87
C THR A 125 -10.54 3.77 2.23
N PHE A 126 -11.65 3.49 2.90
CA PHE A 126 -12.73 2.65 2.37
C PHE A 126 -13.69 3.39 1.44
N ASP A 127 -13.57 4.73 1.32
CA ASP A 127 -14.34 5.53 0.38
C ASP A 127 -13.70 5.55 -1.03
N PHE A 128 -12.45 5.06 -1.17
CA PHE A 128 -11.78 4.94 -2.46
C PHE A 128 -12.28 3.75 -3.28
N ASP A 129 -12.22 3.87 -4.60
CA ASP A 129 -12.60 2.80 -5.51
C ASP A 129 -11.69 1.57 -5.33
N PRO A 130 -12.25 0.38 -5.10
CA PRO A 130 -11.50 -0.83 -4.89
C PRO A 130 -10.98 -1.43 -6.20
N PHE A 131 -9.70 -1.72 -6.28
CA PHE A 131 -9.14 -2.60 -7.29
C PHE A 131 -9.14 -4.04 -6.79
N ASN A 132 -9.82 -4.94 -7.50
CA ASN A 132 -9.91 -6.35 -7.16
C ASN A 132 -9.23 -7.22 -8.22
N SER A 133 -8.46 -8.21 -7.77
CA SER A 133 -7.81 -9.19 -8.61
C SER A 133 -8.01 -10.58 -8.04
N ILE A 134 -8.42 -11.53 -8.91
CA ILE A 134 -8.56 -12.94 -8.56
C ILE A 134 -7.61 -13.74 -9.45
N SER A 135 -6.82 -14.60 -8.83
CA SER A 135 -5.89 -15.50 -9.50
C SER A 135 -6.17 -16.95 -9.08
N ILE A 136 -6.18 -17.85 -10.06
CA ILE A 136 -6.36 -19.27 -9.84
C ILE A 136 -5.13 -19.97 -10.40
N LYS A 137 -4.49 -20.80 -9.57
CA LYS A 137 -3.40 -21.70 -9.96
C LYS A 137 -3.86 -23.12 -9.77
N LEU A 138 -3.77 -23.93 -10.83
CA LEU A 138 -4.03 -25.35 -10.79
C LEU A 138 -2.72 -26.10 -11.06
N VAL A 139 -2.34 -26.96 -10.16
CA VAL A 139 -1.27 -27.93 -10.35
C VAL A 139 -1.91 -29.31 -10.34
N TYR A 140 -1.70 -30.09 -11.41
CA TYR A 140 -2.22 -31.44 -11.52
C TYR A 140 -1.08 -32.42 -11.78
N TYR A 141 -0.96 -33.43 -10.91
CA TYR A 141 0.02 -34.48 -11.06
C TYR A 141 -0.59 -35.63 -11.90
N LEU A 142 0.03 -35.95 -13.04
CA LEU A 142 -0.32 -37.05 -13.91
C LEU A 142 0.62 -38.21 -13.62
N ASP A 143 0.10 -39.33 -13.07
CA ASP A 143 0.85 -40.56 -12.93
C ASP A 143 0.69 -41.39 -14.19
N TYR A 144 1.81 -41.74 -14.82
CA TYR A 144 1.85 -42.58 -16.03
C TYR A 144 1.17 -43.95 -15.85
N LYS A 145 1.26 -44.54 -14.63
CA LYS A 145 0.61 -45.82 -14.32
C LYS A 145 -0.92 -45.71 -14.29
N THR A 146 -1.47 -44.60 -13.89
CA THR A 146 -2.92 -44.36 -13.86
C THR A 146 -3.50 -44.22 -15.27
N ILE A 147 -2.67 -43.73 -16.22
CA ILE A 147 -3.10 -43.55 -17.63
C ILE A 147 -3.15 -44.88 -18.37
N ILE A 148 -2.25 -45.83 -18.06
CA ILE A 148 -2.15 -47.09 -18.78
C ILE A 148 -3.09 -48.17 -18.21
N ASN A 149 -3.48 -48.11 -16.93
CA ASN A 149 -4.31 -49.15 -16.30
C ASN A 149 -5.84 -48.91 -16.45
N ASN A 150 -6.29 -47.99 -17.32
CA ASN A 150 -7.70 -47.77 -17.63
C ASN A 150 -8.19 -48.54 -18.89
N ASP A 151 -7.52 -49.64 -19.25
CA ASP A 151 -8.03 -50.61 -20.24
C ASP A 151 -8.52 -51.88 -19.57
#